data_b95a93639816303f2669b08c9282e802
#
_entry.id   b95a93639816303f2669b08c9282e802
#
_cell.length_a   1.000
_cell.length_b   1.000
_cell.length_c   1.000
_cell.angle_alpha   90.00
_cell.angle_beta   90.00
_cell.angle_gamma   90.00
#
_symmetry.space_group_name_H-M   'P 1'
#
loop_
_entity.id
_entity.type
_entity.pdbx_description
1 polymer ?
#
loop_
_entity_poly.entity_id
_entity_poly.type
_entity_poly.pdbx_seq_one_letter_code
_entity_poly.pdbx_strand_id
1 'polypeptide(L)'
;NDAFVMGAWGESQNAEALIMLADGNAELTAALGLELDGTGFGMGTRSQRYSMIVEDGTVTAFNPETGPGILTSSAEAILEAL
;
A
#
# COMPACT_ATOMS: atom_id res chain seq x y z
N ASN A 1 -1.30 8.01 2.27
CA ASN A 1 -0.97 9.15 3.13
C ASN A 1 -0.17 10.22 2.40
N ASP A 2 0.00 11.37 3.04
CA ASP A 2 0.78 12.47 2.50
C ASP A 2 2.30 12.22 2.64
N ALA A 3 3.09 13.11 2.02
CA ALA A 3 4.54 12.98 2.00
C ALA A 3 5.17 13.05 3.40
N PHE A 4 4.59 13.83 4.31
CA PHE A 4 5.14 13.95 5.67
C PHE A 4 4.94 12.67 6.48
N VAL A 5 3.75 12.08 6.39
CA VAL A 5 3.46 10.80 7.05
C VAL A 5 4.33 9.69 6.46
N MET A 6 4.45 9.64 5.14
CA MET A 6 5.26 8.61 4.47
C MET A 6 6.74 8.73 4.83
N GLY A 7 7.27 9.96 4.95
CA GLY A 7 8.63 10.19 5.39
C GLY A 7 8.89 9.69 6.81
N ALA A 8 8.00 10.03 7.74
CA ALA A 8 8.09 9.59 9.13
C ALA A 8 7.99 8.07 9.26
N TRP A 9 7.08 7.45 8.50
CA TRP A 9 6.92 6.00 8.49
C TRP A 9 8.19 5.30 7.98
N GLY A 10 8.76 5.80 6.87
CA GLY A 10 10.00 5.25 6.31
C GLY A 10 11.15 5.29 7.31
N GLU A 11 11.30 6.39 8.02
CA GLU A 11 12.33 6.52 9.06
C GLU A 11 12.07 5.54 10.21
N SER A 12 10.82 5.42 10.67
CA SER A 12 10.47 4.55 11.79
C SER A 12 10.71 3.06 11.48
N GLN A 13 10.68 2.68 10.20
CA GLN A 13 10.86 1.30 9.75
C GLN A 13 12.26 1.01 9.22
N ASN A 14 13.20 1.95 9.32
CA ASN A 14 14.54 1.83 8.73
C ASN A 14 14.47 1.49 7.24
N ALA A 15 13.57 2.14 6.52
CA ALA A 15 13.24 1.82 5.12
C ALA A 15 13.87 2.80 4.13
N GLU A 16 15.06 3.33 4.42
CA GLU A 16 15.73 4.33 3.59
C GLU A 16 16.05 3.81 2.18
N ALA A 17 16.20 2.50 2.03
CA ALA A 17 16.45 1.88 0.73
C ALA A 17 15.19 1.77 -0.14
N LEU A 18 14.01 2.05 0.41
CA LEU A 18 12.74 1.95 -0.29
C LEU A 18 12.29 3.33 -0.79
N ILE A 19 11.58 3.33 -1.92
CA ILE A 19 10.92 4.54 -2.41
C ILE A 19 9.59 4.69 -1.64
N MET A 20 9.46 5.77 -0.88
CA MET A 20 8.26 6.08 -0.11
C MET A 20 7.38 7.02 -0.92
N LEU A 21 6.41 6.47 -1.66
CA LEU A 21 5.53 7.23 -2.52
C LEU A 21 4.30 7.70 -1.77
N ALA A 22 4.01 9.00 -1.83
CA ALA A 22 2.83 9.57 -1.21
C ALA A 22 1.65 9.60 -2.18
N ASP A 23 0.45 9.28 -1.68
CA ASP A 23 -0.80 9.32 -2.42
C ASP A 23 -1.86 10.03 -1.55
N GLY A 24 -1.54 11.29 -1.16
CA GLY A 24 -2.33 12.04 -0.18
C GLY A 24 -3.79 12.25 -0.55
N ASN A 25 -4.09 12.40 -1.84
CA ASN A 25 -5.46 12.56 -2.35
C ASN A 25 -6.07 11.27 -2.87
N ALA A 26 -5.42 10.14 -2.66
CA ALA A 26 -5.87 8.81 -3.12
C ALA A 26 -6.07 8.72 -4.65
N GLU A 27 -5.32 9.49 -5.42
CA GLU A 27 -5.45 9.48 -6.89
C GLU A 27 -4.98 8.17 -7.50
N LEU A 28 -3.82 7.68 -7.08
CA LEU A 28 -3.29 6.38 -7.52
C LEU A 28 -4.20 5.25 -7.02
N THR A 29 -4.61 5.32 -5.77
CA THR A 29 -5.52 4.35 -5.16
C THR A 29 -6.81 4.23 -5.96
N ALA A 30 -7.43 5.36 -6.33
CA ALA A 30 -8.64 5.38 -7.14
C ALA A 30 -8.41 4.81 -8.54
N ALA A 31 -7.27 5.14 -9.16
CA ALA A 31 -6.93 4.63 -10.49
C ALA A 31 -6.77 3.10 -10.49
N LEU A 32 -6.33 2.52 -9.37
CA LEU A 32 -6.19 1.08 -9.21
C LEU A 32 -7.47 0.39 -8.74
N GLY A 33 -8.52 1.15 -8.37
CA GLY A 33 -9.76 0.58 -7.86
C GLY A 33 -9.63 -0.03 -6.47
N LEU A 34 -8.72 0.48 -5.66
CA LEU A 34 -8.40 -0.08 -4.33
C LEU A 34 -8.83 0.83 -3.19
N GLU A 35 -9.82 1.69 -3.41
CA GLU A 35 -10.28 2.61 -2.38
C GLU A 35 -10.90 1.87 -1.19
N LEU A 36 -10.70 2.46 -0.02
CA LEU A 36 -11.32 2.06 1.23
C LEU A 36 -11.95 3.30 1.85
N ASP A 37 -13.24 3.26 2.13
CA ASP A 37 -13.93 4.36 2.79
C ASP A 37 -13.67 4.32 4.30
N GLY A 38 -12.77 5.18 4.75
CA GLY A 38 -12.43 5.36 6.17
C GLY A 38 -13.17 6.52 6.83
N THR A 39 -14.19 7.09 6.17
CA THR A 39 -14.88 8.29 6.64
C THR A 39 -15.47 8.09 8.04
N GLY A 40 -16.01 6.92 8.35
CA GLY A 40 -16.56 6.61 9.66
C GLY A 40 -15.54 6.64 10.80
N PHE A 41 -14.26 6.60 10.48
CA PHE A 41 -13.15 6.68 11.44
C PHE A 41 -12.38 8.01 11.35
N GLY A 42 -12.91 8.98 10.60
CA GLY A 42 -12.25 10.26 10.41
C GLY A 42 -11.04 10.23 9.48
N MET A 43 -10.87 9.16 8.69
CA MET A 43 -9.71 8.96 7.82
C MET A 43 -9.99 9.27 6.35
N GLY A 44 -11.24 9.49 5.97
CA GLY A 44 -11.62 9.76 4.58
C GLY A 44 -11.39 8.57 3.65
N THR A 45 -11.06 8.86 2.39
CA THR A 45 -10.75 7.84 1.40
C THR A 45 -9.31 7.34 1.59
N ARG A 46 -9.18 6.04 1.77
CA ARG A 46 -7.89 5.38 1.98
C ARG A 46 -7.71 4.27 0.97
N SER A 47 -6.56 3.60 1.01
CA SER A 47 -6.31 2.42 0.21
C SER A 47 -6.61 1.16 1.01
N GLN A 48 -7.15 0.15 0.34
CA GLN A 48 -7.06 -1.22 0.84
C GLN A 48 -5.58 -1.60 0.93
N ARG A 49 -5.25 -2.51 1.82
CA ARG A 49 -3.90 -3.04 1.90
C ARG A 49 -3.68 -4.06 0.80
N TYR A 50 -2.57 -3.97 0.12
CA TYR A 50 -2.20 -4.94 -0.91
C TYR A 50 -0.68 -4.99 -1.08
N SER A 51 -0.20 -6.07 -1.69
CA SER A 51 1.15 -6.17 -2.23
C SER A 51 1.09 -6.68 -3.67
N MET A 52 2.06 -6.33 -4.49
CA MET A 52 2.14 -6.82 -5.85
C MET A 52 3.59 -6.90 -6.33
N ILE A 53 3.80 -7.74 -7.33
CA ILE A 53 5.06 -7.81 -8.07
C ILE A 53 4.78 -7.30 -9.48
N VAL A 54 5.61 -6.36 -9.94
CA VAL A 54 5.53 -5.83 -11.29
C VAL A 54 6.87 -6.09 -11.98
N GLU A 55 6.81 -6.77 -13.12
CA GLU A 55 7.99 -7.05 -13.93
C GLU A 55 7.76 -6.49 -15.34
N ASP A 56 8.66 -5.61 -15.76
CA ASP A 56 8.62 -5.00 -17.10
C ASP A 56 7.25 -4.39 -17.42
N GLY A 57 6.68 -3.67 -16.46
CA GLY A 57 5.38 -3.01 -16.59
C GLY A 57 4.17 -3.93 -16.46
N THR A 58 4.36 -5.21 -16.20
CA THR A 58 3.28 -6.20 -16.08
C THR A 58 3.18 -6.70 -14.64
N VAL A 59 1.96 -6.70 -14.08
CA VAL A 59 1.70 -7.27 -12.76
C VAL A 59 1.74 -8.80 -12.86
N THR A 60 2.69 -9.42 -12.16
CA THR A 60 2.87 -10.87 -12.14
C THR A 60 2.32 -11.52 -10.87
N ALA A 61 2.15 -10.75 -9.81
CA ALA A 61 1.49 -11.21 -8.58
C ALA A 61 0.73 -10.04 -7.95
N PHE A 62 -0.46 -10.29 -7.45
CA PHE A 62 -1.29 -9.28 -6.78
C PHE A 62 -2.02 -9.91 -5.61
N ASN A 63 -1.76 -9.40 -4.40
CA ASN A 63 -2.29 -9.93 -3.16
C ASN A 63 -3.05 -8.86 -2.39
N PRO A 64 -4.33 -8.59 -2.71
CA PRO A 64 -5.14 -7.66 -1.94
C PRO A 64 -5.62 -8.32 -0.63
N GLU A 65 -5.72 -7.52 0.43
CA GLU A 65 -6.37 -7.96 1.67
C GLU A 65 -7.88 -7.78 1.55
N THR A 66 -8.62 -8.76 2.01
CA THR A 66 -10.08 -8.73 1.97
C THR A 66 -10.71 -8.40 3.32
N GLY A 67 -9.89 -8.23 4.35
CA GLY A 67 -10.34 -7.93 5.71
C GLY A 67 -9.34 -7.07 6.46
N PRO A 68 -9.57 -6.78 7.75
CA PRO A 68 -8.74 -5.85 8.52
C PRO A 68 -7.37 -6.41 8.92
N GLY A 69 -7.11 -7.67 8.71
CA GLY A 69 -5.84 -8.31 9.06
C GLY A 69 -4.77 -8.14 8.00
N ILE A 70 -3.59 -8.68 8.28
CA ILE A 70 -2.48 -8.77 7.34
C ILE A 70 -2.21 -10.25 7.11
N LEU A 71 -2.86 -10.83 6.08
CA LEU A 71 -2.79 -12.26 5.77
C LEU A 71 -2.00 -12.54 4.51
N THR A 72 -2.28 -11.81 3.42
CA THR A 72 -1.74 -12.10 2.10
C THR A 72 -0.81 -11.01 1.57
N SER A 73 -0.83 -9.82 2.16
CA SER A 73 -0.09 -8.64 1.68
C SER A 73 1.16 -8.30 2.47
N SER A 74 1.63 -9.20 3.34
CA SER A 74 2.83 -8.97 4.12
C SER A 74 4.09 -9.01 3.25
N ALA A 75 5.18 -8.41 3.73
CA ALA A 75 6.47 -8.49 3.07
C ALA A 75 6.94 -9.94 2.93
N GLU A 76 6.75 -10.75 3.96
CA GLU A 76 7.10 -12.18 3.92
C GLU A 76 6.35 -12.90 2.82
N ALA A 77 5.03 -12.66 2.69
CA ALA A 77 4.22 -13.31 1.67
C ALA A 77 4.67 -12.97 0.25
N ILE A 78 4.99 -11.70 0.00
CA ILE A 78 5.42 -11.27 -1.34
C ILE A 78 6.84 -11.77 -1.66
N LEU A 79 7.72 -11.84 -0.67
CA LEU A 79 9.07 -12.37 -0.87
C LEU A 79 9.04 -13.86 -1.23
N GLU A 80 8.12 -14.63 -0.68
CA GLU A 80 7.92 -16.03 -1.04
C GLU A 80 7.50 -16.20 -2.50
N ALA A 81 6.81 -15.22 -3.07
CA ALA A 81 6.36 -15.26 -4.46
C ALA A 81 7.44 -14.86 -5.47
N LEU A 82 8.55 -14.32 -5.00
CA LEU A 82 9.70 -14.01 -5.87
C LEU A 82 10.51 -15.29 -6.20
#